data_2e7c936c4a4e0a6fa0abc9ced20cd15d
#
_entry.id   2e7c936c4a4e0a6fa0abc9ced20cd15d
#
_cell.length_a   1.000
_cell.length_b   1.000
_cell.length_c   1.000
_cell.angle_alpha   90.00
_cell.angle_beta   90.00
_cell.angle_gamma   90.00
#
_symmetry.space_group_name_H-M   'P 1'
#
loop_
_entity.id
_entity.type
_entity.pdbx_description
1 polymer ?
#
loop_
_entity_poly.entity_id
_entity_poly.type
_entity_poly.pdbx_seq_one_letter_code
_entity_poly.pdbx_strand_id
1 'polypeptide(L)'
;AQVSNWVQLAGSSSYSALFAQSAALVSPVAHYWSLAIEEQFYLLWPIVAYRFRRDTRSMVKALVALIAVAWAARQVLYYGFDVGQSYIYHAFETRMDQLAVGCLLAVLLRKRMLHGFWRFACASPIAPAVVIAALAVSSLLHHGSNTYRFTVGYTIEPVLTAILLVQLIV
;
A
#
# COMPACT_ATOMS: atom_id res chain seq x y z
N ALA A 1 6.53 12.35 -14.90
CA ALA A 1 6.11 11.77 -13.60
C ALA A 1 5.74 10.28 -13.72
N GLN A 2 4.96 9.87 -14.75
CA GLN A 2 4.39 8.51 -14.89
C GLN A 2 5.41 7.35 -14.92
N VAL A 3 6.67 7.61 -15.17
CA VAL A 3 7.73 6.59 -15.28
C VAL A 3 8.87 6.78 -14.27
N SER A 4 8.73 7.70 -13.33
CA SER A 4 9.83 8.04 -12.41
C SER A 4 10.24 6.87 -11.51
N ASN A 5 9.31 6.02 -11.11
CA ASN A 5 9.61 4.79 -10.37
C ASN A 5 10.47 3.81 -11.18
N TRP A 6 10.18 3.65 -12.49
CA TRP A 6 10.95 2.79 -13.40
C TRP A 6 12.32 3.38 -13.74
N VAL A 7 12.40 4.71 -13.91
CA VAL A 7 13.66 5.40 -14.11
C VAL A 7 14.57 5.25 -12.88
N GLN A 8 14.05 5.31 -11.68
CA GLN A 8 14.82 5.07 -10.45
C GLN A 8 15.30 3.61 -10.35
N LEU A 9 14.50 2.64 -10.81
CA LEU A 9 14.88 1.24 -10.82
C LEU A 9 15.95 0.93 -11.91
N ALA A 10 15.82 1.51 -13.11
CA ALA A 10 16.76 1.32 -14.20
C ALA A 10 18.10 2.06 -14.00
N GLY A 11 18.06 3.16 -13.25
CA GLY A 11 19.22 4.05 -13.06
C GLY A 11 20.14 3.69 -11.90
N SER A 12 19.91 2.56 -11.20
CA SER A 12 20.67 2.22 -9.99
C SER A 12 22.18 2.06 -10.18
N SER A 13 22.67 1.85 -11.39
CA SER A 13 24.10 1.75 -11.68
C SER A 13 24.72 3.01 -12.29
N SER A 14 23.96 3.80 -13.06
CA SER A 14 24.49 5.04 -13.71
C SER A 14 24.08 6.32 -12.99
N TYR A 15 22.87 6.34 -12.39
CA TYR A 15 22.39 7.50 -11.65
C TYR A 15 23.09 7.68 -10.30
N SER A 16 23.47 6.58 -9.63
CA SER A 16 24.25 6.65 -8.40
C SER A 16 25.63 7.28 -8.60
N ALA A 17 26.24 7.08 -9.78
CA ALA A 17 27.53 7.70 -10.11
C ALA A 17 27.41 9.21 -10.38
N LEU A 18 26.31 9.66 -11.00
CA LEU A 18 26.06 11.09 -11.28
C LEU A 18 25.62 11.87 -10.03
N PHE A 19 24.95 11.22 -9.09
CA PHE A 19 24.44 11.85 -7.86
C PHE A 19 25.28 11.59 -6.61
N ALA A 20 26.23 10.62 -6.63
CA ALA A 20 27.19 10.43 -5.55
C ALA A 20 28.14 11.62 -5.39
N GLN A 21 28.30 12.44 -6.43
CA GLN A 21 29.10 13.67 -6.37
C GLN A 21 28.33 14.86 -5.78
N SER A 22 27.01 14.75 -5.63
CA SER A 22 26.14 15.76 -5.01
C SER A 22 25.41 15.20 -3.78
N ALA A 23 26.13 14.51 -2.90
CA ALA A 23 25.61 13.91 -1.66
C ALA A 23 24.99 14.92 -0.64
N ALA A 24 24.89 16.20 -1.00
CA ALA A 24 24.28 17.25 -0.19
C ALA A 24 22.91 17.72 -0.72
N LEU A 25 22.49 17.30 -1.93
CA LEU A 25 21.20 17.68 -2.45
C LEU A 25 20.30 16.44 -2.53
N VAL A 26 19.44 16.28 -1.53
CA VAL A 26 18.28 15.39 -1.64
C VAL A 26 17.57 15.76 -2.94
N SER A 27 17.60 14.88 -3.93
CA SER A 27 16.97 15.14 -5.21
C SER A 27 15.51 15.51 -4.98
N PRO A 28 15.04 16.72 -5.34
CA PRO A 28 13.66 17.10 -5.14
C PRO A 28 12.67 16.19 -5.89
N VAL A 29 13.16 15.42 -6.86
CA VAL A 29 12.40 14.41 -7.61
C VAL A 29 12.36 13.04 -6.95
N ALA A 30 13.12 12.82 -5.87
CA ALA A 30 13.14 11.52 -5.17
C ALA A 30 11.76 11.12 -4.63
N HIS A 31 10.89 12.08 -4.34
CA HIS A 31 9.52 11.82 -3.84
C HIS A 31 8.50 11.54 -4.95
N TYR A 32 8.81 11.79 -6.23
CA TYR A 32 7.85 11.61 -7.32
C TYR A 32 7.56 10.14 -7.68
N TRP A 33 8.31 9.20 -7.14
CA TRP A 33 8.04 7.78 -7.36
C TRP A 33 6.68 7.35 -6.77
N SER A 34 6.30 7.85 -5.60
CA SER A 34 5.00 7.55 -5.00
C SER A 34 3.85 8.12 -5.83
N LEU A 35 4.00 9.34 -6.35
CA LEU A 35 3.04 9.94 -7.25
C LEU A 35 2.88 9.13 -8.55
N ALA A 36 3.97 8.58 -9.09
CA ALA A 36 3.91 7.72 -10.26
C ALA A 36 3.10 6.43 -10.02
N ILE A 37 3.21 5.83 -8.82
CA ILE A 37 2.39 4.68 -8.43
C ILE A 37 0.91 5.07 -8.38
N GLU A 38 0.59 6.21 -7.77
CA GLU A 38 -0.77 6.72 -7.70
C GLU A 38 -1.36 6.98 -9.09
N GLU A 39 -0.61 7.64 -9.99
CA GLU A 39 -1.04 7.89 -11.37
C GLU A 39 -1.34 6.60 -12.12
N GLN A 40 -0.47 5.57 -12.00
CA GLN A 40 -0.68 4.25 -12.60
C GLN A 40 -1.95 3.58 -12.05
N PHE A 41 -2.17 3.68 -10.74
CA PHE A 41 -3.38 3.15 -10.12
C PHE A 41 -4.62 3.90 -10.59
N TYR A 42 -4.60 5.21 -10.70
CA TYR A 42 -5.73 6.03 -11.17
C TYR A 42 -6.08 5.79 -12.65
N LEU A 43 -5.14 5.32 -13.46
CA LEU A 43 -5.45 4.83 -14.82
C LEU A 43 -6.15 3.47 -14.78
N LEU A 44 -5.76 2.58 -13.88
CA LEU A 44 -6.30 1.23 -13.76
C LEU A 44 -7.67 1.21 -13.05
N TRP A 45 -7.81 2.02 -11.99
CA TRP A 45 -8.98 2.02 -11.12
C TRP A 45 -10.31 2.31 -11.84
N PRO A 46 -10.45 3.29 -12.75
CA PRO A 46 -11.69 3.53 -13.48
C PRO A 46 -12.14 2.32 -14.31
N ILE A 47 -11.20 1.56 -14.87
CA ILE A 47 -11.50 0.35 -15.65
C ILE A 47 -12.10 -0.71 -14.74
N VAL A 48 -11.49 -0.96 -13.60
CA VAL A 48 -11.99 -1.92 -12.59
C VAL A 48 -13.35 -1.46 -12.06
N ALA A 49 -13.49 -0.19 -11.69
CA ALA A 49 -14.72 0.37 -11.17
C ALA A 49 -15.86 0.30 -12.21
N TYR A 50 -15.58 0.60 -13.46
CA TYR A 50 -16.56 0.52 -14.55
C TYR A 50 -16.97 -0.93 -14.82
N ARG A 51 -16.01 -1.87 -14.88
CA ARG A 51 -16.25 -3.30 -15.15
C ARG A 51 -17.15 -3.93 -14.10
N PHE A 52 -16.98 -3.55 -12.83
CA PHE A 52 -17.71 -4.15 -11.70
C PHE A 52 -18.79 -3.23 -11.09
N ARG A 53 -19.12 -2.09 -11.70
CA ARG A 53 -20.05 -1.09 -11.15
C ARG A 53 -21.43 -1.64 -10.78
N ARG A 54 -21.87 -2.69 -11.46
CA ARG A 54 -23.20 -3.32 -11.27
C ARG A 54 -23.21 -4.42 -10.23
N ASP A 55 -22.05 -5.02 -9.93
CA ASP A 55 -21.90 -6.11 -8.96
C ASP A 55 -20.88 -5.76 -7.90
N THR A 56 -21.38 -5.31 -6.76
CA THR A 56 -20.56 -4.95 -5.60
C THR A 56 -19.78 -6.15 -5.07
N ARG A 57 -20.33 -7.38 -5.12
CA ARG A 57 -19.64 -8.58 -4.63
C ARG A 57 -18.41 -8.88 -5.48
N SER A 58 -18.56 -8.81 -6.80
CA SER A 58 -17.43 -9.00 -7.73
C SER A 58 -16.40 -7.88 -7.60
N MET A 59 -16.82 -6.63 -7.34
CA MET A 59 -15.89 -5.53 -7.06
C MET A 59 -15.07 -5.79 -5.80
N VAL A 60 -15.70 -6.20 -4.70
CA VAL A 60 -14.99 -6.55 -3.46
C VAL A 60 -14.02 -7.71 -3.70
N LYS A 61 -14.45 -8.77 -4.40
CA LYS A 61 -13.57 -9.89 -4.75
C LYS A 61 -12.37 -9.44 -5.60
N ALA A 62 -12.58 -8.57 -6.58
CA ALA A 62 -11.50 -8.04 -7.42
C ALA A 62 -10.47 -7.23 -6.60
N LEU A 63 -10.94 -6.38 -5.67
CA LEU A 63 -10.05 -5.61 -4.79
C LEU A 63 -9.27 -6.52 -3.82
N VAL A 64 -9.94 -7.50 -3.21
CA VAL A 64 -9.29 -8.48 -2.34
C VAL A 64 -8.27 -9.30 -3.13
N ALA A 65 -8.60 -9.73 -4.35
CA ALA A 65 -7.66 -10.43 -5.22
C ALA A 65 -6.45 -9.57 -5.57
N LEU A 66 -6.65 -8.27 -5.86
CA LEU A 66 -5.57 -7.33 -6.14
C LEU A 66 -4.61 -7.20 -4.94
N ILE A 67 -5.16 -7.07 -3.73
CA ILE A 67 -4.36 -7.02 -2.49
C ILE A 67 -3.58 -8.33 -2.30
N ALA A 68 -4.23 -9.47 -2.49
CA ALA A 68 -3.59 -10.78 -2.36
C ALA A 68 -2.48 -11.00 -3.41
N VAL A 69 -2.69 -10.56 -4.66
CA VAL A 69 -1.68 -10.63 -5.72
C VAL A 69 -0.49 -9.75 -5.40
N ALA A 70 -0.69 -8.51 -4.94
CA ALA A 70 0.40 -7.63 -4.55
C ALA A 70 1.20 -8.20 -3.38
N TRP A 71 0.51 -8.76 -2.38
CA TRP A 71 1.16 -9.46 -1.26
C TRP A 71 1.97 -10.68 -1.73
N ALA A 72 1.38 -11.54 -2.57
CA ALA A 72 2.05 -12.71 -3.11
C ALA A 72 3.26 -12.33 -3.98
N ALA A 73 3.13 -11.30 -4.83
CA ALA A 73 4.24 -10.79 -5.63
C ALA A 73 5.43 -10.37 -4.75
N ARG A 74 5.17 -9.67 -3.63
CA ARG A 74 6.23 -9.32 -2.67
C ARG A 74 6.91 -10.55 -2.07
N GLN A 75 6.14 -11.58 -1.68
CA GLN A 75 6.72 -12.81 -1.13
C GLN A 75 7.63 -13.49 -2.16
N VAL A 76 7.14 -13.63 -3.39
CA VAL A 76 7.91 -14.25 -4.48
C VAL A 76 9.17 -13.47 -4.81
N LEU A 77 9.09 -12.14 -4.89
CA LEU A 77 10.23 -11.27 -5.17
C LEU A 77 11.25 -11.29 -4.03
N TYR A 78 10.78 -11.29 -2.78
CA TYR A 78 11.65 -11.25 -1.60
C TYR A 78 12.35 -12.58 -1.34
N TYR A 79 11.63 -13.72 -1.40
CA TYR A 79 12.17 -15.03 -1.08
C TYR A 79 12.65 -15.84 -2.29
N GLY A 80 12.06 -15.59 -3.46
CA GLY A 80 12.33 -16.41 -4.65
C GLY A 80 13.44 -15.86 -5.54
N PHE A 81 13.53 -14.55 -5.68
CA PHE A 81 14.45 -13.93 -6.64
C PHE A 81 15.54 -13.08 -5.98
N ASP A 82 15.53 -12.94 -4.65
CA ASP A 82 16.46 -12.08 -3.90
C ASP A 82 16.60 -10.67 -4.53
N VAL A 83 15.48 -10.16 -5.03
CA VAL A 83 15.42 -8.87 -5.70
C VAL A 83 15.74 -7.78 -4.68
N GLY A 84 16.61 -6.85 -5.06
CA GLY A 84 17.05 -5.78 -4.18
C GLY A 84 15.89 -5.02 -3.52
N GLN A 85 16.05 -4.68 -2.25
CA GLN A 85 15.03 -4.00 -1.42
C GLN A 85 14.50 -2.72 -2.08
N SER A 86 15.33 -2.04 -2.88
CA SER A 86 14.95 -0.85 -3.63
C SER A 86 13.85 -1.14 -4.67
N TYR A 87 13.90 -2.29 -5.34
CA TYR A 87 12.86 -2.69 -6.28
C TYR A 87 11.53 -2.86 -5.58
N ILE A 88 11.49 -3.67 -4.51
CA ILE A 88 10.27 -3.94 -3.74
C ILE A 88 9.66 -2.65 -3.18
N TYR A 89 10.50 -1.66 -2.87
CA TYR A 89 10.06 -0.37 -2.35
C TYR A 89 9.43 0.53 -3.43
N HIS A 90 9.90 0.50 -4.68
CA HIS A 90 9.50 1.45 -5.73
C HIS A 90 8.56 0.86 -6.79
N ALA A 91 8.42 -0.47 -6.88
CA ALA A 91 7.62 -1.11 -7.92
C ALA A 91 6.11 -0.94 -7.67
N PHE A 92 5.35 -0.74 -8.73
CA PHE A 92 3.90 -0.57 -8.68
C PHE A 92 3.19 -1.81 -8.13
N GLU A 93 3.55 -2.99 -8.64
CA GLU A 93 2.95 -4.28 -8.30
C GLU A 93 3.10 -4.66 -6.84
N THR A 94 4.08 -4.06 -6.16
CA THR A 94 4.35 -4.32 -4.73
C THR A 94 3.69 -3.31 -3.79
N ARG A 95 3.08 -2.25 -4.34
CA ARG A 95 2.53 -1.11 -3.56
C ARG A 95 1.07 -0.80 -3.85
N MET A 96 0.52 -1.32 -4.94
CA MET A 96 -0.87 -1.05 -5.35
C MET A 96 -1.91 -1.52 -4.34
N ASP A 97 -1.55 -2.45 -3.44
CA ASP A 97 -2.44 -2.94 -2.38
C ASP A 97 -2.84 -1.86 -1.38
N GLN A 98 -1.97 -0.91 -1.10
CA GLN A 98 -2.26 0.19 -0.17
C GLN A 98 -3.42 1.05 -0.70
N LEU A 99 -3.42 1.36 -1.99
CA LEU A 99 -4.49 2.10 -2.66
C LEU A 99 -5.76 1.24 -2.78
N ALA A 100 -5.60 -0.06 -3.07
CA ALA A 100 -6.71 -1.00 -3.16
C ALA A 100 -7.43 -1.18 -1.81
N VAL A 101 -6.73 -1.14 -0.67
CA VAL A 101 -7.33 -1.15 0.68
C VAL A 101 -8.22 0.07 0.88
N GLY A 102 -7.77 1.26 0.48
CA GLY A 102 -8.58 2.48 0.53
C GLY A 102 -9.86 2.38 -0.31
N CYS A 103 -9.74 1.87 -1.54
CA CYS A 103 -10.90 1.63 -2.42
C CYS A 103 -11.85 0.58 -1.84
N LEU A 104 -11.32 -0.50 -1.26
CA LEU A 104 -12.10 -1.53 -0.60
C LEU A 104 -12.89 -0.96 0.58
N LEU A 105 -12.24 -0.17 1.44
CA LEU A 105 -12.89 0.52 2.54
C LEU A 105 -14.05 1.39 2.04
N ALA A 106 -13.84 2.21 1.03
CA ALA A 106 -14.87 3.09 0.46
C ALA A 106 -16.09 2.31 -0.05
N VAL A 107 -15.87 1.17 -0.72
CA VAL A 107 -16.94 0.28 -1.20
C VAL A 107 -17.71 -0.35 -0.04
N LEU A 108 -17.01 -0.85 0.98
CA LEU A 108 -17.61 -1.50 2.15
C LEU A 108 -18.47 -0.52 2.95
N LEU A 109 -17.99 0.69 3.18
CA LEU A 109 -18.73 1.74 3.89
C LEU A 109 -19.96 2.21 3.11
N ARG A 110 -19.79 2.52 1.81
CA ARG A 110 -20.89 2.97 0.94
C ARG A 110 -22.02 1.95 0.87
N LYS A 111 -21.72 0.67 0.87
CA LYS A 111 -22.69 -0.43 0.78
C LYS A 111 -23.15 -0.95 2.14
N ARG A 112 -22.71 -0.34 3.24
CA ARG A 112 -22.97 -0.77 4.61
C ARG A 112 -22.66 -2.26 4.83
N MET A 113 -21.65 -2.77 4.12
CA MET A 113 -21.17 -4.13 4.32
C MET A 113 -20.40 -4.22 5.63
N LEU A 114 -20.41 -5.41 6.24
CA LEU A 114 -19.73 -5.66 7.52
C LEU A 114 -20.18 -4.75 8.67
N HIS A 115 -21.45 -4.32 8.67
CA HIS A 115 -21.96 -3.41 9.70
C HIS A 115 -21.77 -3.94 11.12
N GLY A 116 -21.92 -5.24 11.32
CA GLY A 116 -21.65 -5.89 12.62
C GLY A 116 -20.17 -5.77 13.05
N PHE A 117 -19.25 -5.94 12.13
CA PHE A 117 -17.82 -5.77 12.39
C PHE A 117 -17.49 -4.32 12.76
N TRP A 118 -18.03 -3.33 12.02
CA TRP A 118 -17.81 -1.92 12.33
C TRP A 118 -18.39 -1.53 13.69
N ARG A 119 -19.58 -2.01 14.02
CA ARG A 119 -20.15 -1.81 15.36
C ARG A 119 -19.26 -2.37 16.45
N PHE A 120 -18.70 -3.55 16.27
CA PHE A 120 -17.77 -4.15 17.22
C PHE A 120 -16.47 -3.34 17.30
N ALA A 121 -15.88 -2.99 16.15
CA ALA A 121 -14.63 -2.22 16.09
C ALA A 121 -14.75 -0.80 16.67
N CYS A 122 -15.95 -0.21 16.66
CA CYS A 122 -16.23 1.13 17.24
C CYS A 122 -16.93 1.07 18.59
N ALA A 123 -17.20 -0.12 19.16
CA ALA A 123 -18.00 -0.27 20.38
C ALA A 123 -17.33 0.29 21.64
N SER A 124 -16.00 0.38 21.66
CA SER A 124 -15.24 0.82 22.82
C SER A 124 -14.50 2.13 22.53
N PRO A 125 -14.53 3.11 23.46
CA PRO A 125 -13.72 4.33 23.31
C PRO A 125 -12.20 4.06 23.34
N ILE A 126 -11.79 2.88 23.80
CA ILE A 126 -10.38 2.45 23.83
C ILE A 126 -9.95 1.87 22.46
N ALA A 127 -10.89 1.47 21.61
CA ALA A 127 -10.59 0.82 20.34
C ALA A 127 -9.63 1.62 19.43
N PRO A 128 -9.76 2.95 19.25
CA PRO A 128 -8.80 3.73 18.47
C PRO A 128 -7.39 3.70 19.08
N ALA A 129 -7.28 3.76 20.42
CA ALA A 129 -6.00 3.69 21.11
C ALA A 129 -5.30 2.35 20.89
N VAL A 130 -6.05 1.25 20.86
CA VAL A 130 -5.51 -0.09 20.54
C VAL A 130 -4.98 -0.13 19.11
N VAL A 131 -5.70 0.43 18.15
CA VAL A 131 -5.24 0.46 16.74
C VAL A 131 -4.02 1.36 16.59
N ILE A 132 -3.97 2.51 17.27
CA ILE A 132 -2.79 3.39 17.29
C ILE A 132 -1.59 2.66 17.91
N ALA A 133 -1.78 1.95 19.03
CA ALA A 133 -0.71 1.15 19.64
C ALA A 133 -0.23 0.04 18.69
N ALA A 134 -1.14 -0.64 18.00
CA ALA A 134 -0.79 -1.65 16.99
C ALA A 134 0.02 -1.05 15.82
N LEU A 135 -0.36 0.14 15.34
CA LEU A 135 0.41 0.87 14.31
C LEU A 135 1.80 1.27 14.83
N ALA A 136 1.90 1.74 16.07
CA ALA A 136 3.18 2.08 16.67
C ALA A 136 4.10 0.85 16.80
N VAL A 137 3.57 -0.28 17.26
CA VAL A 137 4.32 -1.55 17.32
C VAL A 137 4.73 -2.01 15.93
N SER A 138 3.82 -1.96 14.94
CA SER A 138 4.14 -2.29 13.55
C SER A 138 5.28 -1.41 13.01
N SER A 139 5.23 -0.11 13.27
CA SER A 139 6.29 0.83 12.87
C SER A 139 7.65 0.52 13.52
N LEU A 140 7.67 0.13 14.79
CA LEU A 140 8.90 -0.30 15.47
C LEU A 140 9.46 -1.58 14.84
N LEU A 141 8.62 -2.57 14.58
CA LEU A 141 9.01 -3.81 13.91
C LEU A 141 9.49 -3.56 12.48
N HIS A 142 8.90 -2.60 11.79
CA HIS A 142 9.27 -2.13 10.46
C HIS A 142 10.71 -1.58 10.42
N HIS A 143 11.14 -0.86 11.45
CA HIS A 143 12.51 -0.37 11.57
C HIS A 143 13.47 -1.47 12.00
N GLY A 144 13.04 -2.45 12.79
CA GLY A 144 13.88 -3.52 13.31
C GLY A 144 14.09 -4.70 12.36
N SER A 145 13.21 -4.94 11.39
CA SER A 145 13.28 -6.11 10.53
C SER A 145 12.79 -5.84 9.12
N ASN A 146 13.70 -5.94 8.14
CA ASN A 146 13.36 -5.86 6.72
C ASN A 146 12.39 -6.96 6.30
N THR A 147 12.52 -8.16 6.86
CA THR A 147 11.62 -9.28 6.58
C THR A 147 10.18 -8.93 6.96
N TYR A 148 9.95 -8.44 8.19
CA TYR A 148 8.62 -8.00 8.62
C TYR A 148 8.08 -6.91 7.70
N ARG A 149 8.91 -5.91 7.40
CA ARG A 149 8.57 -4.77 6.56
C ARG A 149 8.01 -5.19 5.20
N PHE A 150 8.73 -6.03 4.47
CA PHE A 150 8.37 -6.41 3.10
C PHE A 150 7.32 -7.51 3.02
N THR A 151 7.23 -8.40 4.04
CA THR A 151 6.27 -9.51 4.00
C THR A 151 4.90 -9.13 4.54
N VAL A 152 4.84 -8.42 5.66
CA VAL A 152 3.61 -8.21 6.43
C VAL A 152 3.30 -6.73 6.62
N GLY A 153 4.29 -5.91 6.98
CA GLY A 153 4.11 -4.51 7.37
C GLY A 153 3.35 -3.70 6.32
N TYR A 154 3.77 -3.77 5.07
CA TYR A 154 3.15 -3.02 3.97
C TYR A 154 1.69 -3.39 3.67
N THR A 155 1.19 -4.52 4.13
CA THR A 155 -0.22 -4.90 3.99
C THR A 155 -1.01 -4.63 5.26
N ILE A 156 -0.44 -4.87 6.44
CA ILE A 156 -1.14 -4.67 7.71
C ILE A 156 -1.33 -3.18 8.03
N GLU A 157 -0.33 -2.34 7.80
CA GLU A 157 -0.39 -0.92 8.13
C GLU A 157 -1.55 -0.18 7.41
N PRO A 158 -1.78 -0.35 6.09
CA PRO A 158 -2.94 0.23 5.43
C PRO A 158 -4.28 -0.28 5.96
N VAL A 159 -4.36 -1.56 6.34
CA VAL A 159 -5.59 -2.15 6.91
C VAL A 159 -5.87 -1.56 8.29
N LEU A 160 -4.87 -1.46 9.16
CA LEU A 160 -5.01 -0.82 10.48
C LEU A 160 -5.39 0.66 10.33
N THR A 161 -4.77 1.38 9.39
CA THR A 161 -5.11 2.76 9.08
C THR A 161 -6.56 2.88 8.60
N ALA A 162 -7.02 1.97 7.75
CA ALA A 162 -8.40 1.93 7.28
C ALA A 162 -9.38 1.72 8.45
N ILE A 163 -9.06 0.83 9.40
CA ILE A 163 -9.87 0.60 10.61
C ILE A 163 -9.91 1.86 11.47
N LEU A 164 -8.74 2.49 11.70
CA LEU A 164 -8.65 3.73 12.48
C LEU A 164 -9.49 4.85 11.87
N LEU A 165 -9.44 5.02 10.54
CA LEU A 165 -10.26 6.01 9.84
C LEU A 165 -11.76 5.80 10.09
N VAL A 166 -12.23 4.55 10.06
CA VAL A 166 -13.65 4.26 10.37
C VAL A 166 -13.98 4.60 11.80
N GLN A 167 -13.11 4.26 12.76
CA GLN A 167 -13.30 4.58 14.18
C GLN A 167 -13.36 6.09 14.47
N LEU A 168 -12.72 6.91 13.63
CA LEU A 168 -12.74 8.37 13.77
C LEU A 168 -13.93 9.04 13.06
N ILE A 169 -14.54 8.37 12.09
CA ILE A 169 -15.65 8.92 11.28
C ILE A 169 -17.03 8.51 11.87
N VAL A 170 -17.10 7.37 12.52
CA VAL A 170 -18.33 6.78 13.08
C VAL A 170 -18.43 7.08 14.56
#